data_442219186bb3a4f60a994e791011ccf5
#
_entry.id   442219186bb3a4f60a994e791011ccf5
#
_cell.length_a   1.000
_cell.length_b   1.000
_cell.length_c   1.000
_cell.angle_alpha   90.00
_cell.angle_beta   90.00
_cell.angle_gamma   90.00
#
_symmetry.space_group_name_H-M   'P 1'
#
loop_
_entity.id
_entity.type
_entity.pdbx_description
1 polymer ?
#
loop_
_entity_poly.entity_id
_entity_poly.type
_entity_poly.pdbx_seq_one_letter_code
_entity_poly.pdbx_strand_id
1 'polypeptide(L)'
;MGRSRGPVEKPKDFGGVMSKLAKFCRHYIPVMIFALILGAAGTICQIVGPDKLKDMTNEITKGLPAMVHGRPVMNSIDMDAVSRIAWLLVALYVGYALLSYLQSWLMANVTQRTAQELREAISKKINRLPLKYFDKVSYGDVLSRITNDVDA
;
A
#
# COMPACT_ATOMS: atom_id res chain seq x y z
N MET A 1 26.08 -9.69 23.71
CA MET A 1 25.31 -10.81 24.26
C MET A 1 24.03 -10.95 23.47
N GLY A 2 24.00 -11.88 22.51
CA GLY A 2 22.84 -12.12 21.65
C GLY A 2 21.74 -12.83 22.43
N ARG A 3 20.58 -12.18 22.59
CA ARG A 3 19.37 -12.82 23.10
C ARG A 3 18.89 -13.81 22.05
N SER A 4 19.02 -15.10 22.34
CA SER A 4 18.41 -16.21 21.60
C SER A 4 16.89 -15.95 21.54
N ARG A 5 16.38 -15.65 20.36
CA ARG A 5 14.94 -15.73 20.08
C ARG A 5 14.54 -17.19 20.25
N GLY A 6 13.77 -17.50 21.28
CA GLY A 6 13.17 -18.81 21.44
C GLY A 6 12.38 -19.19 20.19
N PRO A 7 12.15 -20.51 19.97
CA PRO A 7 11.41 -20.98 18.80
C PRO A 7 10.04 -20.30 18.75
N VAL A 8 9.73 -19.69 17.61
CA VAL A 8 8.41 -19.09 17.36
C VAL A 8 7.39 -20.23 17.42
N GLU A 9 6.64 -20.33 18.49
CA GLU A 9 5.54 -21.30 18.61
C GLU A 9 4.52 -21.00 17.51
N LYS A 10 4.37 -21.94 16.59
CA LYS A 10 3.32 -21.86 15.57
C LYS A 10 1.96 -21.84 16.27
N PRO A 11 1.05 -20.91 15.92
CA PRO A 11 -0.26 -20.86 16.53
C PRO A 11 -0.99 -22.17 16.26
N LYS A 12 -1.43 -22.84 17.33
CA LYS A 12 -2.12 -24.13 17.27
C LYS A 12 -3.43 -24.11 16.48
N ASP A 13 -4.02 -22.90 16.31
CA ASP A 13 -5.26 -22.68 15.55
C ASP A 13 -5.17 -21.36 14.78
N PHE A 14 -4.47 -21.40 13.65
CA PHE A 14 -4.31 -20.23 12.77
C PHE A 14 -5.66 -19.74 12.21
N GLY A 15 -6.57 -20.67 11.85
CA GLY A 15 -7.90 -20.32 11.31
C GLY A 15 -8.77 -19.62 12.33
N GLY A 16 -8.78 -20.07 13.58
CA GLY A 16 -9.54 -19.45 14.65
C GLY A 16 -9.01 -18.05 15.04
N VAL A 17 -7.69 -17.88 15.03
CA VAL A 17 -7.05 -16.57 15.29
C VAL A 17 -7.37 -15.60 14.16
N MET A 18 -7.25 -16.03 12.90
CA MET A 18 -7.55 -15.20 11.73
C MET A 18 -9.02 -14.78 11.68
N SER A 19 -9.93 -15.71 12.00
CA SER A 19 -11.37 -15.40 12.08
C SER A 19 -11.69 -14.37 13.17
N LYS A 20 -11.05 -14.45 14.33
CA LYS A 20 -11.21 -13.45 15.40
C LYS A 20 -10.67 -12.09 14.99
N LEU A 21 -9.51 -12.06 14.32
CA LEU A 21 -8.92 -10.83 13.79
C LEU A 21 -9.81 -10.19 12.71
N ALA A 22 -10.32 -10.99 11.78
CA ALA A 22 -11.25 -10.51 10.75
C ALA A 22 -12.54 -9.95 11.36
N LYS A 23 -13.07 -10.59 12.42
CA LYS A 23 -14.23 -10.08 13.14
C LYS A 23 -13.93 -8.77 13.88
N PHE A 24 -12.74 -8.62 14.41
CA PHE A 24 -12.28 -7.41 15.06
C PHE A 24 -12.16 -6.25 14.06
N CYS A 25 -11.57 -6.51 12.88
CA CYS A 25 -11.41 -5.53 11.81
C CYS A 25 -12.67 -5.28 10.99
N ARG A 26 -13.80 -5.95 11.28
CA ARG A 26 -15.04 -5.90 10.48
C ARG A 26 -15.55 -4.47 10.27
N HIS A 27 -15.39 -3.61 11.26
CA HIS A 27 -15.80 -2.20 11.18
C HIS A 27 -15.03 -1.41 10.12
N TYR A 28 -13.78 -1.81 9.82
CA TYR A 28 -12.91 -1.14 8.86
C TYR A 28 -12.99 -1.74 7.45
N ILE A 29 -13.69 -2.87 7.25
CA ILE A 29 -13.82 -3.53 5.94
C ILE A 29 -14.29 -2.56 4.84
N PRO A 30 -15.32 -1.71 5.03
CA PRO A 30 -15.76 -0.81 3.97
C PRO A 30 -14.67 0.20 3.56
N VAL A 31 -13.88 0.69 4.52
CA VAL A 31 -12.76 1.60 4.23
C VAL A 31 -11.64 0.86 3.50
N MET A 32 -11.36 -0.39 3.88
CA MET A 32 -10.36 -1.24 3.20
C MET A 32 -10.78 -1.55 1.76
N ILE A 33 -12.06 -1.86 1.51
CA ILE A 33 -12.58 -2.09 0.16
C ILE A 33 -12.46 -0.80 -0.67
N PHE A 34 -12.80 0.34 -0.11
CA PHE A 34 -12.67 1.63 -0.80
C PHE A 34 -11.20 1.94 -1.13
N ALA A 35 -10.28 1.72 -0.20
CA ALA A 35 -8.85 1.87 -0.46
C ALA A 35 -8.35 0.92 -1.56
N LEU A 36 -8.86 -0.31 -1.61
CA LEU A 36 -8.54 -1.27 -2.66
C LEU A 36 -9.02 -0.80 -4.04
N ILE A 37 -10.21 -0.22 -4.13
CA ILE A 37 -10.74 0.37 -5.37
C ILE A 37 -9.86 1.54 -5.83
N LEU A 38 -9.45 2.43 -4.91
CA LEU A 38 -8.54 3.53 -5.20
C LEU A 38 -7.20 3.03 -5.73
N GLY A 39 -6.65 1.96 -5.12
CA GLY A 39 -5.41 1.34 -5.56
C GLY A 39 -5.53 0.73 -6.95
N ALA A 40 -6.62 0.02 -7.23
CA ALA A 40 -6.90 -0.54 -8.55
C ALA A 40 -7.00 0.57 -9.62
N ALA A 41 -7.72 1.65 -9.33
CA ALA A 41 -7.83 2.80 -10.23
C ALA A 41 -6.46 3.47 -10.47
N GLY A 42 -5.65 3.65 -9.42
CA GLY A 42 -4.28 4.16 -9.54
C GLY A 42 -3.40 3.26 -10.41
N THR A 43 -3.47 1.95 -10.22
CA THR A 43 -2.71 0.97 -11.02
C THR A 43 -3.08 1.06 -12.50
N ILE A 44 -4.36 1.26 -12.86
CA ILE A 44 -4.78 1.45 -14.24
C ILE A 44 -4.11 2.69 -14.84
N CYS A 45 -4.09 3.82 -14.12
CA CYS A 45 -3.39 5.03 -14.57
C CYS A 45 -1.89 4.76 -14.81
N GLN A 46 -1.25 3.98 -13.94
CA GLN A 46 0.16 3.63 -14.05
C GLN A 46 0.45 2.72 -15.25
N ILE A 47 -0.44 1.79 -15.59
CA ILE A 47 -0.27 0.88 -16.73
C ILE A 47 -0.47 1.62 -18.06
N VAL A 48 -1.41 2.57 -18.13
CA VAL A 48 -1.69 3.35 -19.34
C VAL A 48 -0.57 4.35 -19.65
N GLY A 49 0.18 4.83 -18.63
CA GLY A 49 1.25 5.80 -18.80
C GLY A 49 2.32 5.40 -19.83
N PRO A 50 2.95 4.23 -19.73
CA PRO A 50 3.97 3.75 -20.69
C PRO A 50 3.45 3.62 -22.13
N ASP A 51 2.18 3.20 -22.32
CA ASP A 51 1.58 3.13 -23.64
C ASP A 51 1.45 4.52 -24.28
N LYS A 52 1.04 5.52 -23.52
CA LYS A 52 0.97 6.91 -24.00
C LYS A 52 2.35 7.52 -24.22
N LEU A 53 3.34 7.15 -23.44
CA LEU A 53 4.73 7.55 -23.68
C LEU A 53 5.26 6.98 -24.98
N LYS A 54 4.94 5.72 -25.31
CA LYS A 54 5.22 5.10 -26.61
C LYS A 54 4.58 5.88 -27.75
N ASP A 55 3.29 6.25 -27.62
CA ASP A 55 2.59 7.05 -28.63
C ASP A 55 3.32 8.39 -28.86
N MET A 56 3.72 9.07 -27.80
CA MET A 56 4.48 10.32 -27.89
C MET A 56 5.83 10.12 -28.61
N THR A 57 6.56 9.04 -28.28
CA THR A 57 7.83 8.71 -28.93
C THR A 57 7.62 8.44 -30.43
N ASN A 58 6.55 7.74 -30.79
CA ASN A 58 6.21 7.47 -32.18
C ASN A 58 5.89 8.76 -32.97
N GLU A 59 5.18 9.72 -32.37
CA GLU A 59 4.91 11.01 -33.04
C GLU A 59 6.21 11.81 -33.26
N ILE A 60 7.11 11.81 -32.30
CA ILE A 60 8.42 12.45 -32.44
C ILE A 60 9.24 11.77 -33.54
N THR A 61 9.26 10.42 -33.58
CA THR A 61 10.04 9.67 -34.55
C THR A 61 9.53 9.83 -35.99
N LYS A 62 8.21 9.99 -36.20
CA LYS A 62 7.62 10.29 -37.52
C LYS A 62 8.12 11.61 -38.10
N GLY A 63 8.44 12.58 -37.25
CA GLY A 63 8.96 13.90 -37.63
C GLY A 63 10.46 13.95 -37.87
N LEU A 64 11.22 12.88 -37.55
CA LEU A 64 12.65 12.82 -37.79
C LEU A 64 12.96 12.64 -39.27
N PRO A 65 14.08 13.21 -39.76
CA PRO A 65 14.50 13.04 -41.15
C PRO A 65 14.74 11.55 -41.43
N ALA A 66 14.01 11.00 -42.40
CA ALA A 66 14.15 9.63 -42.86
C ALA A 66 14.80 9.60 -44.26
N MET A 67 15.72 8.69 -44.50
CA MET A 67 16.28 8.45 -45.82
C MET A 67 15.32 7.56 -46.64
N VAL A 68 14.56 8.16 -47.55
CA VAL A 68 13.70 7.43 -48.44
C VAL A 68 14.32 7.51 -49.82
N HIS A 69 14.69 6.35 -50.41
CA HIS A 69 15.31 6.22 -51.76
C HIS A 69 16.59 7.13 -51.91
N GLY A 70 17.41 7.25 -50.85
CA GLY A 70 18.65 8.01 -50.91
C GLY A 70 18.48 9.54 -50.87
N ARG A 71 17.28 10.04 -50.59
CA ARG A 71 17.01 11.46 -50.39
C ARG A 71 16.53 11.70 -48.95
N PRO A 72 17.06 12.71 -48.24
CA PRO A 72 16.54 13.06 -46.92
C PRO A 72 15.16 13.72 -47.11
N VAL A 73 14.13 13.13 -46.55
CA VAL A 73 12.79 13.70 -46.43
C VAL A 73 12.68 14.32 -45.06
N MET A 74 12.57 15.63 -44.96
CA MET A 74 12.29 16.32 -43.71
C MET A 74 10.79 16.32 -43.48
N ASN A 75 10.34 15.56 -42.46
CA ASN A 75 9.01 15.71 -41.89
C ASN A 75 9.05 16.67 -40.70
N SER A 76 8.04 17.50 -40.56
CA SER A 76 7.90 18.34 -39.37
C SER A 76 7.27 17.54 -38.26
N ILE A 77 7.82 17.66 -37.03
CA ILE A 77 7.22 17.07 -35.83
C ILE A 77 5.92 17.82 -35.53
N ASP A 78 4.82 17.07 -35.35
CA ASP A 78 3.55 17.64 -34.91
C ASP A 78 3.62 17.96 -33.41
N MET A 79 4.03 19.20 -33.09
CA MET A 79 4.18 19.67 -31.71
C MET A 79 2.83 19.75 -30.99
N ASP A 80 1.72 19.92 -31.69
CA ASP A 80 0.39 19.95 -31.08
C ASP A 80 -0.04 18.55 -30.64
N ALA A 81 0.26 17.52 -31.44
CA ALA A 81 0.03 16.13 -31.06
C ALA A 81 0.89 15.72 -29.86
N VAL A 82 2.18 16.06 -29.90
CA VAL A 82 3.11 15.79 -28.79
C VAL A 82 2.67 16.48 -27.51
N SER A 83 2.28 17.76 -27.58
CA SER A 83 1.83 18.51 -26.40
C SER A 83 0.55 17.95 -25.79
N ARG A 84 -0.42 17.52 -26.60
CA ARG A 84 -1.64 16.84 -26.13
C ARG A 84 -1.34 15.55 -25.37
N ILE A 85 -0.44 14.73 -25.91
CA ILE A 85 -0.04 13.48 -25.24
C ILE A 85 0.72 13.79 -23.94
N ALA A 86 1.59 14.81 -23.95
CA ALA A 86 2.33 15.24 -22.76
C ALA A 86 1.39 15.69 -21.63
N TRP A 87 0.38 16.53 -21.95
CA TRP A 87 -0.61 16.94 -20.96
C TRP A 87 -1.45 15.78 -20.42
N LEU A 88 -1.81 14.83 -21.28
CA LEU A 88 -2.51 13.62 -20.88
C LEU A 88 -1.66 12.77 -19.93
N LEU A 89 -0.36 12.62 -20.21
CA LEU A 89 0.57 11.93 -19.32
C LEU A 89 0.69 12.62 -17.96
N VAL A 90 0.81 13.95 -17.94
CA VAL A 90 0.82 14.73 -16.69
C VAL A 90 -0.46 14.48 -15.90
N ALA A 91 -1.63 14.53 -16.55
CA ALA A 91 -2.90 14.27 -15.89
C ALA A 91 -3.00 12.85 -15.33
N LEU A 92 -2.52 11.83 -16.06
CA LEU A 92 -2.48 10.44 -15.59
C LEU A 92 -1.56 10.26 -14.39
N TYR A 93 -0.36 10.84 -14.41
CA TYR A 93 0.58 10.71 -13.30
C TYR A 93 0.15 11.50 -12.07
N VAL A 94 -0.42 12.69 -12.23
CA VAL A 94 -1.01 13.46 -11.13
C VAL A 94 -2.21 12.71 -10.56
N GLY A 95 -3.08 12.17 -11.40
CA GLY A 95 -4.20 11.34 -10.99
C GLY A 95 -3.76 10.12 -10.17
N TYR A 96 -2.75 9.39 -10.66
CA TYR A 96 -2.14 8.29 -9.93
C TYR A 96 -1.60 8.72 -8.55
N ALA A 97 -0.84 9.81 -8.50
CA ALA A 97 -0.26 10.30 -7.26
C ALA A 97 -1.33 10.66 -6.22
N LEU A 98 -2.41 11.33 -6.64
CA LEU A 98 -3.53 11.67 -5.76
C LEU A 98 -4.27 10.42 -5.25
N LEU A 99 -4.57 9.46 -6.13
CA LEU A 99 -5.23 8.22 -5.75
C LEU A 99 -4.37 7.39 -4.78
N SER A 100 -3.08 7.29 -5.07
CA SER A 100 -2.12 6.58 -4.22
C SER A 100 -1.93 7.25 -2.86
N TYR A 101 -1.87 8.57 -2.82
CA TYR A 101 -1.80 9.33 -1.58
C TYR A 101 -3.06 9.10 -0.72
N LEU A 102 -4.24 9.20 -1.31
CA LEU A 102 -5.50 9.01 -0.61
C LEU A 102 -5.64 7.58 -0.07
N GLN A 103 -5.26 6.58 -0.89
CA GLN A 103 -5.22 5.18 -0.48
C GLN A 103 -4.30 4.98 0.73
N SER A 104 -3.07 5.49 0.65
CA SER A 104 -2.08 5.36 1.72
C SER A 104 -2.53 6.04 3.01
N TRP A 105 -3.13 7.22 2.90
CA TRP A 105 -3.68 7.95 4.04
C TRP A 105 -4.82 7.18 4.72
N LEU A 106 -5.75 6.61 3.94
CA LEU A 106 -6.84 5.79 4.48
C LEU A 106 -6.30 4.55 5.20
N MET A 107 -5.35 3.85 4.57
CA MET A 107 -4.78 2.63 5.16
C MET A 107 -3.95 2.92 6.41
N ALA A 108 -3.19 4.02 6.44
CA ALA A 108 -2.47 4.45 7.64
C ALA A 108 -3.43 4.70 8.82
N ASN A 109 -4.54 5.39 8.58
CA ASN A 109 -5.56 5.64 9.60
C ASN A 109 -6.20 4.33 10.11
N VAL A 110 -6.52 3.40 9.21
CA VAL A 110 -7.07 2.08 9.58
C VAL A 110 -6.07 1.31 10.44
N THR A 111 -4.82 1.26 10.01
CA THR A 111 -3.75 0.55 10.73
C THR A 111 -3.55 1.11 12.14
N GLN A 112 -3.44 2.43 12.27
CA GLN A 112 -3.24 3.09 13.57
C GLN A 112 -4.41 2.85 14.53
N ARG A 113 -5.64 2.98 14.03
CA ARG A 113 -6.84 2.74 14.86
C ARG A 113 -6.95 1.28 15.28
N THR A 114 -6.70 0.35 14.36
CA THR A 114 -6.71 -1.09 14.67
C THR A 114 -5.65 -1.44 15.72
N ALA A 115 -4.43 -0.90 15.60
CA ALA A 115 -3.38 -1.11 16.58
C ALA A 115 -3.75 -0.53 17.95
N GLN A 116 -4.34 0.67 18.00
CA GLN A 116 -4.80 1.31 19.22
C GLN A 116 -5.89 0.48 19.91
N GLU A 117 -6.91 0.05 19.16
CA GLU A 117 -8.02 -0.78 19.70
C GLU A 117 -7.50 -2.14 20.20
N LEU A 118 -6.54 -2.73 19.50
CA LEU A 118 -5.91 -3.99 19.90
C LEU A 118 -5.15 -3.82 21.21
N ARG A 119 -4.34 -2.77 21.36
CA ARG A 119 -3.63 -2.45 22.60
C ARG A 119 -4.60 -2.23 23.76
N GLU A 120 -5.69 -1.50 23.53
CA GLU A 120 -6.72 -1.24 24.55
C GLU A 120 -7.43 -2.54 24.97
N ALA A 121 -7.79 -3.40 24.01
CA ALA A 121 -8.41 -4.69 24.29
C ALA A 121 -7.49 -5.62 25.10
N ILE A 122 -6.19 -5.64 24.76
CA ILE A 122 -5.18 -6.41 25.49
C ILE A 122 -4.99 -5.85 26.90
N SER A 123 -4.83 -4.54 27.04
CA SER A 123 -4.69 -3.87 28.34
C SER A 123 -5.88 -4.14 29.28
N LYS A 124 -7.11 -4.00 28.76
CA LYS A 124 -8.34 -4.36 29.49
C LYS A 124 -8.36 -5.82 29.93
N LYS A 125 -7.87 -6.72 29.09
CA LYS A 125 -7.82 -8.15 29.41
C LYS A 125 -6.78 -8.45 30.50
N ILE A 126 -5.62 -7.81 30.45
CA ILE A 126 -4.56 -7.96 31.45
C ILE A 126 -5.04 -7.48 32.82
N ASN A 127 -5.70 -6.31 32.87
CA ASN A 127 -6.22 -5.77 34.12
C ASN A 127 -7.32 -6.65 34.77
N ARG A 128 -7.87 -7.61 34.03
CA ARG A 128 -8.84 -8.59 34.54
C ARG A 128 -8.22 -9.93 34.95
N LEU A 129 -6.91 -10.11 34.74
CA LEU A 129 -6.24 -11.34 35.14
C LEU A 129 -6.03 -11.37 36.67
N PRO A 130 -6.24 -12.51 37.32
CA PRO A 130 -5.95 -12.67 38.73
C PRO A 130 -4.45 -12.51 39.01
N LEU A 131 -4.09 -11.93 40.15
CA LEU A 131 -2.70 -11.73 40.59
C LEU A 131 -1.85 -13.00 40.53
N LYS A 132 -2.46 -14.16 40.81
CA LYS A 132 -1.83 -15.49 40.74
C LYS A 132 -1.24 -15.82 39.35
N TYR A 133 -1.69 -15.14 38.29
CA TYR A 133 -1.12 -15.30 36.95
C TYR A 133 0.26 -14.64 36.84
N PHE A 134 0.44 -13.51 37.50
CA PHE A 134 1.69 -12.74 37.53
C PHE A 134 2.77 -13.34 38.43
N ASP A 135 2.41 -14.28 39.30
CA ASP A 135 3.39 -15.08 40.08
C ASP A 135 4.21 -16.00 39.17
N LYS A 136 3.68 -16.37 37.99
CA LYS A 136 4.34 -17.28 37.03
C LYS A 136 4.95 -16.57 35.81
N VAL A 137 4.52 -15.36 35.50
CA VAL A 137 4.94 -14.60 34.32
C VAL A 137 5.26 -13.15 34.74
N SER A 138 6.48 -12.72 34.48
CA SER A 138 6.87 -11.34 34.81
C SER A 138 5.98 -10.32 34.12
N TYR A 139 5.45 -9.36 34.85
CA TYR A 139 4.66 -8.26 34.33
C TYR A 139 5.40 -7.48 33.21
N GLY A 140 6.71 -7.29 33.37
CA GLY A 140 7.57 -6.67 32.37
C GLY A 140 7.67 -7.45 31.06
N ASP A 141 7.66 -8.79 31.12
CA ASP A 141 7.70 -9.66 29.94
C ASP A 141 6.39 -9.61 29.15
N VAL A 142 5.25 -9.54 29.85
CA VAL A 142 3.93 -9.37 29.25
C VAL A 142 3.83 -7.99 28.58
N LEU A 143 4.27 -6.93 29.26
CA LEU A 143 4.23 -5.57 28.72
C LEU A 143 5.15 -5.41 27.51
N SER A 144 6.35 -5.97 27.56
CA SER A 144 7.31 -5.96 26.44
C SER A 144 6.76 -6.66 25.20
N ARG A 145 6.09 -7.82 25.37
CA ARG A 145 5.44 -8.53 24.25
C ARG A 145 4.32 -7.71 23.65
N ILE A 146 3.48 -7.06 24.47
CA ILE A 146 2.38 -6.23 23.96
C ILE A 146 2.90 -5.05 23.15
N THR A 147 3.95 -4.39 23.62
CA THR A 147 4.49 -3.21 22.93
C THR A 147 5.22 -3.61 21.65
N ASN A 148 6.01 -4.69 21.67
CA ASN A 148 6.82 -5.07 20.52
C ASN A 148 6.03 -5.88 19.47
N ASP A 149 5.06 -6.71 19.88
CA ASP A 149 4.32 -7.59 18.95
C ASP A 149 3.16 -6.84 18.27
N VAL A 150 2.69 -5.72 18.83
CA VAL A 150 1.64 -4.89 18.20
C VAL A 150 2.22 -3.85 17.26
N ASP A 151 3.51 -3.47 17.44
CA ASP A 151 4.20 -2.47 16.61
C ASP A 151 5.05 -3.12 15.49
N ALA A 152 5.16 -4.46 15.45
CA ALA A 152 5.88 -5.22 14.42
C ALA A 152 4.98 -5.59 13.25
#